data_ec68a725fcd351916e99dec5b2c72b0d
#
_entry.id   ec68a725fcd351916e99dec5b2c72b0d
#
_cell.length_a   1.000
_cell.length_b   1.000
_cell.length_c   1.000
_cell.angle_alpha   90.00
_cell.angle_beta   90.00
_cell.angle_gamma   90.00
#
_symmetry.space_group_name_H-M   'P 1'
#
loop_
_entity.id
_entity.type
_entity.pdbx_description
1 polymer ?
#
loop_
_entity_poly.entity_id
_entity_poly.type
_entity_poly.pdbx_seq_one_letter_code
_entity_poly.pdbx_strand_id
1 'polypeptide(L)'
;MMDMKSVESKWQAKWEKSKQNYFNKKNIDKKLYVLEMFSYPSGAKLHVGHWYNYGPTDTYARFKKMQGYEVFQPMGFDAFGLPAENYAIKTGIHPKDSTEKNIATMETQLRNMGAMFDWTAEIKTCEENYYKWTQWLFLQLYKKGLAYRK
;
A
#
# COMPACT_ATOMS: atom_id res chain seq x y z
N MET A 1 27.26 -16.78 -16.42
CA MET A 1 26.20 -15.73 -16.46
C MET A 1 25.71 -15.52 -15.03
N MET A 2 25.63 -14.27 -14.55
CA MET A 2 25.16 -13.97 -13.20
C MET A 2 23.68 -14.35 -13.08
N ASP A 3 23.30 -15.11 -12.06
CA ASP A 3 21.89 -15.39 -11.77
C ASP A 3 21.26 -14.19 -11.04
N MET A 4 20.61 -13.33 -11.83
CA MET A 4 19.97 -12.10 -11.32
C MET A 4 18.93 -12.39 -10.24
N LYS A 5 18.15 -13.47 -10.39
CA LYS A 5 17.12 -13.86 -9.43
C LYS A 5 17.71 -14.21 -8.05
N SER A 6 18.85 -14.89 -8.04
CA SER A 6 19.58 -15.17 -6.81
C SER A 6 20.10 -13.89 -6.13
N VAL A 7 20.61 -12.94 -6.93
CA VAL A 7 21.07 -11.64 -6.43
C VAL A 7 19.92 -10.84 -5.82
N GLU A 8 18.79 -10.74 -6.52
CA GLU A 8 17.59 -10.05 -6.06
C GLU A 8 17.08 -10.62 -4.74
N SER A 9 16.89 -11.92 -4.66
CA SER A 9 16.42 -12.61 -3.45
C SER A 9 17.35 -12.38 -2.26
N LYS A 10 18.66 -12.44 -2.48
CA LYS A 10 19.67 -12.16 -1.44
C LYS A 10 19.54 -10.74 -0.88
N TRP A 11 19.39 -9.76 -1.75
CA TRP A 11 19.32 -8.38 -1.32
C TRP A 11 17.99 -8.03 -0.67
N GLN A 12 16.87 -8.54 -1.19
CA GLN A 12 15.55 -8.37 -0.57
C GLN A 12 15.54 -8.93 0.85
N ALA A 13 16.07 -10.13 1.06
CA ALA A 13 16.18 -10.71 2.39
C ALA A 13 17.07 -9.88 3.34
N LYS A 14 18.15 -9.29 2.82
CA LYS A 14 19.02 -8.40 3.59
C LYS A 14 18.33 -7.11 3.99
N TRP A 15 17.57 -6.50 3.08
CA TRP A 15 16.81 -5.27 3.35
C TRP A 15 15.71 -5.50 4.39
N GLU A 16 14.98 -6.60 4.28
CA GLU A 16 13.97 -6.97 5.27
C GLU A 16 14.57 -7.15 6.67
N LYS A 17 15.68 -7.89 6.75
CA LYS A 17 16.39 -8.12 8.03
C LYS A 17 16.92 -6.82 8.64
N SER A 18 17.43 -5.91 7.82
CA SER A 18 18.01 -4.65 8.30
C SER A 18 16.97 -3.60 8.67
N LYS A 19 15.70 -3.81 8.31
CA LYS A 19 14.58 -2.87 8.51
C LYS A 19 14.88 -1.46 7.96
N GLN A 20 15.75 -1.37 6.97
CA GLN A 20 16.22 -0.08 6.44
C GLN A 20 15.13 0.74 5.76
N ASN A 21 14.02 0.10 5.39
CA ASN A 21 12.87 0.76 4.76
C ASN A 21 11.86 1.30 5.78
N TYR A 22 12.03 0.96 7.07
CA TYR A 22 11.12 1.42 8.12
C TYR A 22 11.45 2.85 8.51
N PHE A 23 10.40 3.66 8.61
CA PHE A 23 10.53 5.07 8.96
C PHE A 23 10.86 5.26 10.45
N ASN A 24 11.95 5.95 10.73
CA ASN A 24 12.34 6.30 12.10
C ASN A 24 11.66 7.60 12.54
N LYS A 25 10.57 7.49 13.27
CA LYS A 25 9.81 8.64 13.78
C LYS A 25 10.60 9.59 14.69
N LYS A 26 11.76 9.16 15.18
CA LYS A 26 12.64 9.99 16.05
C LYS A 26 13.57 10.89 15.25
N ASN A 27 13.84 10.57 13.99
CA ASN A 27 14.70 11.36 13.11
C ASN A 27 13.83 12.25 12.20
N ILE A 28 13.50 13.44 12.67
CA ILE A 28 12.56 14.34 12.00
C ILE A 28 13.21 15.52 11.27
N ASP A 29 14.50 15.72 11.42
CA ASP A 29 15.20 16.91 10.91
C ASP A 29 15.21 16.97 9.38
N LYS A 30 15.35 15.83 8.72
CA LYS A 30 15.31 15.70 7.27
C LYS A 30 14.30 14.64 6.84
N LYS A 31 13.05 14.74 7.29
CA LYS A 31 12.00 13.80 6.86
C LYS A 31 11.48 14.14 5.48
N LEU A 32 11.15 13.09 4.72
CA LEU A 32 10.47 13.19 3.44
C LEU A 32 9.34 12.16 3.40
N TYR A 33 8.13 12.64 3.14
CA TYR A 33 6.99 11.78 2.87
C TYR A 33 6.84 11.59 1.37
N VAL A 34 6.99 10.36 0.91
CA VAL A 34 6.82 9.97 -0.49
C VAL A 34 5.48 9.28 -0.62
N LEU A 35 4.53 9.96 -1.27
CA LEU A 35 3.15 9.53 -1.40
C LEU A 35 2.94 8.77 -2.71
N GLU A 36 2.26 7.64 -2.61
CA GLU A 36 1.82 6.80 -3.72
C GLU A 36 0.32 6.57 -3.72
N MET A 37 -0.24 6.30 -4.88
CA MET A 37 -1.62 5.84 -4.98
C MET A 37 -1.74 4.41 -4.48
N PHE A 38 -2.78 4.15 -3.69
CA PHE A 38 -3.12 2.79 -3.27
C PHE A 38 -3.64 1.96 -4.45
N SER A 39 -3.24 0.69 -4.49
CA SER A 39 -3.78 -0.26 -5.45
C SER A 39 -5.20 -0.68 -5.08
N TYR A 40 -6.07 -0.84 -6.09
CA TYR A 40 -7.36 -1.50 -5.92
C TYR A 40 -7.17 -3.02 -5.98
N PRO A 41 -7.54 -3.80 -4.96
CA PRO A 41 -7.49 -5.26 -5.02
C PRO A 41 -8.73 -5.86 -5.73
N SER A 42 -9.21 -5.18 -6.79
CA SER A 42 -10.34 -5.60 -7.63
C SER A 42 -10.00 -6.70 -8.65
N GLY A 43 -8.76 -7.16 -8.66
CA GLY A 43 -8.26 -8.26 -9.47
C GLY A 43 -7.08 -8.93 -8.81
N ALA A 44 -6.73 -10.13 -9.29
CA ALA A 44 -5.75 -10.99 -8.62
C ALA A 44 -4.28 -10.55 -8.81
N LYS A 45 -4.00 -9.52 -9.61
CA LYS A 45 -2.61 -9.19 -9.99
C LYS A 45 -2.43 -7.70 -10.24
N LEU A 46 -1.21 -7.24 -9.95
CA LEU A 46 -0.71 -5.97 -10.44
C LEU A 46 -0.51 -6.05 -11.97
N HIS A 47 -0.55 -4.91 -12.64
CA HIS A 47 -0.27 -4.76 -14.06
C HIS A 47 0.85 -3.73 -14.27
N VAL A 48 1.35 -3.63 -15.49
CA VAL A 48 2.48 -2.75 -15.85
C VAL A 48 2.26 -1.29 -15.45
N GLY A 49 1.02 -0.81 -15.42
CA GLY A 49 0.71 0.56 -14.96
C GLY A 49 1.06 0.80 -13.49
N HIS A 50 0.92 -0.19 -12.63
CA HIS A 50 1.40 -0.10 -11.25
C HIS A 50 2.91 0.03 -11.18
N TRP A 51 3.64 -0.77 -11.98
CA TRP A 51 5.09 -0.66 -12.09
C TRP A 51 5.53 0.72 -12.57
N TYR A 52 4.85 1.25 -13.59
CA TYR A 52 5.15 2.55 -14.15
C TYR A 52 4.95 3.70 -13.13
N ASN A 53 4.03 3.53 -12.22
CA ASN A 53 3.78 4.48 -11.13
C ASN A 53 4.78 4.30 -9.97
N TYR A 54 4.95 3.07 -9.48
CA TYR A 54 5.73 2.80 -8.27
C TYR A 54 7.25 2.81 -8.51
N GLY A 55 7.71 2.37 -9.66
CA GLY A 55 9.14 2.27 -9.97
C GLY A 55 9.88 3.62 -9.92
N PRO A 56 9.41 4.66 -10.63
CA PRO A 56 10.03 5.99 -10.58
C PRO A 56 9.99 6.60 -9.18
N THR A 57 8.88 6.44 -8.46
CA THR A 57 8.72 6.99 -7.11
C THR A 57 9.63 6.27 -6.12
N ASP A 58 9.76 4.94 -6.21
CA ASP A 58 10.73 4.18 -5.40
C ASP A 58 12.17 4.60 -5.69
N THR A 59 12.50 4.83 -6.95
CA THR A 59 13.83 5.34 -7.35
C THR A 59 14.11 6.70 -6.71
N TYR A 60 13.14 7.61 -6.72
CA TYR A 60 13.27 8.90 -6.09
C TYR A 60 13.41 8.78 -4.56
N ALA A 61 12.62 7.93 -3.93
CA ALA A 61 12.69 7.67 -2.50
C ALA A 61 14.07 7.15 -2.07
N ARG A 62 14.63 6.19 -2.81
CA ARG A 62 15.99 5.67 -2.59
C ARG A 62 17.05 6.74 -2.77
N PHE A 63 16.94 7.54 -3.82
CA PHE A 63 17.86 8.66 -4.07
C PHE A 63 17.86 9.64 -2.89
N LYS A 64 16.69 10.00 -2.39
CA LYS A 64 16.56 10.88 -1.22
C LYS A 64 17.12 10.24 0.05
N LYS A 65 16.90 8.96 0.24
CA LYS A 65 17.49 8.22 1.37
C LYS A 65 19.01 8.23 1.33
N MET A 66 19.61 8.07 0.14
CA MET A 66 21.05 8.18 -0.05
C MET A 66 21.61 9.60 0.24
N GLN A 67 20.76 10.63 0.13
CA GLN A 67 21.08 12.01 0.52
C GLN A 67 20.90 12.29 2.02
N GLY A 68 20.61 11.26 2.83
CA GLY A 68 20.44 11.37 4.28
C GLY A 68 19.06 11.83 4.73
N TYR A 69 18.05 11.78 3.85
CA TYR A 69 16.66 11.98 4.27
C TYR A 69 16.12 10.73 4.98
N GLU A 70 15.35 10.96 6.04
CA GLU A 70 14.50 9.93 6.60
C GLU A 70 13.21 9.84 5.77
N VAL A 71 13.13 8.80 4.95
CA VAL A 71 12.05 8.66 3.97
C VAL A 71 10.92 7.81 4.54
N PHE A 72 9.71 8.37 4.55
CA PHE A 72 8.49 7.64 4.83
C PHE A 72 7.76 7.36 3.53
N GLN A 73 7.74 6.11 3.10
CA GLN A 73 7.06 5.63 1.90
C GLN A 73 6.10 4.50 2.30
N PRO A 74 4.89 4.82 2.82
CA PRO A 74 3.89 3.83 3.14
C PRO A 74 3.26 3.24 1.89
N MET A 75 2.61 2.10 2.04
CA MET A 75 1.78 1.47 1.03
C MET A 75 0.45 1.02 1.65
N GLY A 76 -0.53 0.80 0.81
CA GLY A 76 -1.83 0.31 1.25
C GLY A 76 -2.68 -0.17 0.09
N PHE A 77 -3.92 -0.52 0.41
CA PHE A 77 -4.89 -1.03 -0.54
C PHE A 77 -6.21 -0.30 -0.39
N ASP A 78 -6.70 0.26 -1.49
CA ASP A 78 -8.04 0.82 -1.57
C ASP A 78 -9.03 -0.32 -1.83
N ALA A 79 -9.44 -0.94 -0.74
CA ALA A 79 -10.06 -2.24 -0.74
C ALA A 79 -11.59 -2.21 -0.53
N PHE A 80 -12.16 -1.00 -0.50
CA PHE A 80 -13.60 -0.80 -0.31
C PHE A 80 -14.28 -0.46 -1.64
N GLY A 81 -15.55 -0.85 -1.76
CA GLY A 81 -16.44 -0.35 -2.79
C GLY A 81 -16.71 -1.31 -3.94
N LEU A 82 -17.40 -0.78 -4.94
CA LEU A 82 -18.00 -1.50 -6.04
C LEU A 82 -17.03 -2.41 -6.84
N PRO A 83 -15.78 -2.05 -7.09
CA PRO A 83 -14.86 -2.94 -7.80
C PRO A 83 -14.60 -4.26 -7.08
N ALA A 84 -14.44 -4.23 -5.76
CA ALA A 84 -14.25 -5.45 -4.95
C ALA A 84 -15.54 -6.28 -4.89
N GLU A 85 -16.70 -5.64 -4.76
CA GLU A 85 -18.01 -6.29 -4.74
C GLU A 85 -18.33 -6.96 -6.08
N ASN A 86 -18.12 -6.27 -7.20
CA ASN A 86 -18.32 -6.82 -8.54
C ASN A 86 -17.42 -8.02 -8.81
N TYR A 87 -16.17 -7.98 -8.33
CA TYR A 87 -15.29 -9.13 -8.44
C TYR A 87 -15.80 -10.32 -7.62
N ALA A 88 -16.27 -10.07 -6.41
CA ALA A 88 -16.86 -11.09 -5.56
C ALA A 88 -18.11 -11.72 -6.17
N ILE A 89 -19.01 -10.91 -6.72
CA ILE A 89 -20.22 -11.38 -7.43
C ILE A 89 -19.82 -12.27 -8.62
N LYS A 90 -18.85 -11.83 -9.43
CA LYS A 90 -18.37 -12.56 -10.60
C LYS A 90 -17.73 -13.90 -10.24
N THR A 91 -17.05 -13.99 -9.12
CA THR A 91 -16.32 -15.20 -8.68
C THR A 91 -17.15 -16.10 -7.75
N GLY A 92 -18.28 -15.62 -7.22
CA GLY A 92 -19.08 -16.33 -6.23
C GLY A 92 -18.42 -16.43 -4.85
N ILE A 93 -17.38 -15.61 -4.58
CA ILE A 93 -16.62 -15.62 -3.33
C ILE A 93 -17.04 -14.41 -2.50
N HIS A 94 -17.13 -14.54 -1.18
CA HIS A 94 -17.47 -13.42 -0.30
C HIS A 94 -16.48 -12.26 -0.49
N PRO A 95 -16.94 -10.98 -0.55
CA PRO A 95 -16.08 -9.82 -0.82
C PRO A 95 -14.85 -9.74 0.09
N LYS A 96 -15.01 -10.01 1.37
CA LYS A 96 -13.90 -10.02 2.33
C LYS A 96 -12.82 -11.01 1.94
N ASP A 97 -13.20 -12.27 1.68
CA ASP A 97 -12.24 -13.35 1.39
C ASP A 97 -11.51 -13.12 0.06
N SER A 98 -12.25 -12.67 -0.96
CA SER A 98 -11.66 -12.35 -2.26
C SER A 98 -10.69 -11.16 -2.17
N THR A 99 -11.04 -10.13 -1.40
CA THR A 99 -10.22 -8.94 -1.20
C THR A 99 -8.93 -9.28 -0.44
N GLU A 100 -9.03 -10.00 0.67
CA GLU A 100 -7.87 -10.44 1.46
C GLU A 100 -6.91 -11.28 0.62
N LYS A 101 -7.42 -12.21 -0.17
CA LYS A 101 -6.61 -13.02 -1.09
C LYS A 101 -5.91 -12.18 -2.16
N ASN A 102 -6.60 -11.22 -2.74
CA ASN A 102 -6.03 -10.33 -3.74
C ASN A 102 -4.94 -9.43 -3.14
N ILE A 103 -5.19 -8.86 -1.95
CA ILE A 103 -4.20 -8.07 -1.20
C ILE A 103 -2.93 -8.88 -0.96
N ALA A 104 -3.04 -10.09 -0.43
CA ALA A 104 -1.88 -10.95 -0.16
C ALA A 104 -1.07 -11.24 -1.43
N THR A 105 -1.76 -11.44 -2.56
CA THR A 105 -1.11 -11.65 -3.86
C THR A 105 -0.38 -10.39 -4.32
N MET A 106 -1.03 -9.23 -4.26
CA MET A 106 -0.44 -7.95 -4.66
C MET A 106 0.72 -7.55 -3.76
N GLU A 107 0.61 -7.74 -2.45
CA GLU A 107 1.70 -7.50 -1.50
C GLU A 107 2.92 -8.34 -1.86
N THR A 108 2.73 -9.63 -2.15
CA THR A 108 3.81 -10.51 -2.60
C THR A 108 4.47 -9.97 -3.88
N GLN A 109 3.69 -9.48 -4.83
CA GLN A 109 4.22 -8.91 -6.07
C GLN A 109 4.99 -7.60 -5.82
N LEU A 110 4.49 -6.72 -4.95
CA LEU A 110 5.18 -5.47 -4.56
C LEU A 110 6.50 -5.76 -3.84
N ARG A 111 6.53 -6.76 -2.97
CA ARG A 111 7.77 -7.22 -2.31
C ARG A 111 8.75 -7.79 -3.32
N ASN A 112 8.29 -8.57 -4.31
CA ASN A 112 9.13 -9.11 -5.38
C ASN A 112 9.72 -8.02 -6.29
N MET A 113 9.02 -6.88 -6.45
CA MET A 113 9.60 -5.70 -7.11
C MET A 113 10.79 -5.11 -6.36
N GLY A 114 10.95 -5.45 -5.08
CA GLY A 114 11.98 -4.90 -4.22
C GLY A 114 11.71 -3.46 -3.82
N ALA A 115 10.48 -2.97 -3.92
CA ALA A 115 10.11 -1.61 -3.55
C ALA A 115 10.37 -1.32 -2.07
N MET A 116 10.77 -0.08 -1.79
CA MET A 116 11.22 0.39 -0.46
C MET A 116 10.03 0.82 0.42
N PHE A 117 8.91 0.12 0.34
CA PHE A 117 7.75 0.46 1.16
C PHE A 117 7.97 0.14 2.64
N ASP A 118 7.48 1.03 3.49
CA ASP A 118 7.37 0.78 4.93
C ASP A 118 6.09 -0.01 5.24
N TRP A 119 6.21 -1.32 5.21
CA TRP A 119 5.10 -2.25 5.48
C TRP A 119 4.58 -2.19 6.92
N THR A 120 5.29 -1.54 7.85
CA THR A 120 4.77 -1.29 9.21
C THR A 120 3.68 -0.22 9.24
N ALA A 121 3.56 0.53 8.16
CA ALA A 121 2.55 1.57 7.95
C ALA A 121 1.54 1.17 6.84
N GLU A 122 1.34 -0.12 6.62
CA GLU A 122 0.34 -0.62 5.68
C GLU A 122 -1.06 -0.19 6.10
N ILE A 123 -1.86 0.22 5.13
CA ILE A 123 -3.26 0.62 5.31
C ILE A 123 -4.16 -0.21 4.38
N LYS A 124 -5.26 -0.74 4.93
CA LYS A 124 -6.33 -1.39 4.17
C LYS A 124 -7.62 -0.64 4.46
N THR A 125 -8.18 0.02 3.47
CA THR A 125 -9.34 0.90 3.67
C THR A 125 -10.60 0.15 4.12
N CYS A 126 -10.67 -1.16 3.90
CA CYS A 126 -11.75 -2.03 4.35
C CYS A 126 -11.63 -2.49 5.81
N GLU A 127 -10.56 -2.16 6.52
CA GLU A 127 -10.41 -2.50 7.93
C GLU A 127 -11.13 -1.49 8.83
N GLU A 128 -11.69 -1.98 9.94
CA GLU A 128 -12.46 -1.19 10.90
C GLU A 128 -11.64 -0.03 11.49
N ASN A 129 -10.36 -0.25 11.76
CA ASN A 129 -9.44 0.78 12.26
C ASN A 129 -9.31 1.97 11.31
N TYR A 130 -9.56 1.76 10.00
CA TYR A 130 -9.55 2.80 8.98
C TYR A 130 -10.95 3.40 8.76
N TYR A 131 -11.95 2.61 8.37
CA TYR A 131 -13.24 3.15 7.92
C TYR A 131 -14.09 3.77 9.06
N LYS A 132 -13.81 3.45 10.33
CA LYS A 132 -14.46 4.14 11.47
C LYS A 132 -14.33 5.65 11.40
N TRP A 133 -13.25 6.17 10.83
CA TRP A 133 -13.06 7.61 10.70
C TRP A 133 -13.94 8.22 9.62
N THR A 134 -14.18 7.51 8.54
CA THR A 134 -15.17 7.89 7.51
C THR A 134 -16.58 7.90 8.11
N GLN A 135 -16.92 6.90 8.89
CA GLN A 135 -18.20 6.84 9.61
C GLN A 135 -18.34 8.00 10.60
N TRP A 136 -17.29 8.28 11.35
CA TRP A 136 -17.27 9.41 12.28
C TRP A 136 -17.50 10.74 11.54
N LEU A 137 -16.81 10.99 10.44
CA LEU A 137 -16.98 12.19 9.63
C LEU A 137 -18.41 12.30 9.11
N PHE A 138 -18.98 11.24 8.56
CA PHE A 138 -20.37 11.20 8.13
C PHE A 138 -21.32 11.60 9.26
N LEU A 139 -21.14 11.08 10.45
CA LEU A 139 -21.94 11.44 11.62
C LEU A 139 -21.81 12.91 12.02
N GLN A 140 -20.65 13.53 11.84
CA GLN A 140 -20.51 14.98 12.05
C GLN A 140 -21.33 15.78 11.02
N LEU A 141 -21.29 15.37 9.74
CA LEU A 141 -22.09 16.00 8.68
C LEU A 141 -23.59 15.82 8.95
N TYR A 142 -24.01 14.64 9.34
CA TYR A 142 -25.41 14.35 9.69
C TYR A 142 -25.89 15.21 10.87
N LYS A 143 -25.12 15.30 11.95
CA LYS A 143 -25.45 16.15 13.11
C LYS A 143 -25.55 17.64 12.77
N LYS A 144 -24.87 18.09 11.73
CA LYS A 144 -24.92 19.46 11.24
C LYS A 144 -26.01 19.70 10.19
N GLY A 145 -26.82 18.70 9.87
CA GLY A 145 -27.87 18.79 8.84
C GLY A 145 -27.36 18.85 7.40
N LEU A 146 -26.06 18.60 7.18
CA LEU A 146 -25.43 18.60 5.85
C LEU A 146 -25.61 17.26 5.11
N ALA A 147 -25.92 16.19 5.81
CA ALA A 147 -26.31 14.90 5.25
C ALA A 147 -27.74 14.56 5.67
N TYR A 148 -28.58 14.16 4.72
CA TYR A 148 -29.97 13.83 4.95
C TYR A 148 -30.42 12.69 4.04
N ARG A 149 -31.50 12.02 4.42
CA ARG A 149 -32.16 11.00 3.57
C ARG A 149 -33.03 11.69 2.51
N LYS A 150 -32.97 11.18 1.29
CA LYS A 150 -33.83 11.59 0.18
C LYS A 150 -34.53 10.38 -0.41
#